data_8f5c4c121e552b4b22b2bc9b6e981ef6
#
_entry.id   8f5c4c121e552b4b22b2bc9b6e981ef6
#
_cell.length_a   1.000
_cell.length_b   1.000
_cell.length_c   1.000
_cell.angle_alpha   90.00
_cell.angle_beta   90.00
_cell.angle_gamma   90.00
#
_symmetry.space_group_name_H-M   'P 1'
#
loop_
_entity.id
_entity.type
_entity.pdbx_description
1 polymer ?
#
loop_
_entity_poly.entity_id
_entity_poly.type
_entity_poly.pdbx_seq_one_letter_code
_entity_poly.pdbx_strand_id
1 'polypeptide(L)'
;MPNPLMPSYMFRTYDEVTPAFLASIGAEVVLADIDNTLAPYEQAEPDERLLAWVTSLGEAGISLAFVSNNNRERVERFNRTIGAPAFWKSGKPSRKSLARAMAAAGGTTQNTVMLGDQLLTDALAAYTLGIPSIIVPPIRDKRNAFFRFKRLLERPTVRKFKRTNQIDW
;
A
#
# COMPACT_ATOMS: atom_id res chain seq x y z
N MET A 1 11.91 -20.86 -5.21
CA MET A 1 12.12 -19.45 -4.86
C MET A 1 10.80 -18.78 -4.57
N PRO A 2 10.69 -17.92 -3.57
CA PRO A 2 9.47 -17.17 -3.35
C PRO A 2 9.17 -16.31 -4.58
N ASN A 3 7.90 -16.29 -5.00
CA ASN A 3 7.47 -15.47 -6.14
C ASN A 3 7.45 -13.98 -5.72
N PRO A 4 8.25 -13.10 -6.35
CA PRO A 4 8.34 -11.69 -5.96
C PRO A 4 7.04 -10.89 -6.18
N LEU A 5 6.11 -11.44 -6.96
CA LEU A 5 4.78 -10.86 -7.18
C LEU A 5 3.71 -11.44 -6.26
N MET A 6 4.05 -12.43 -5.41
CA MET A 6 3.10 -13.00 -4.47
C MET A 6 2.99 -12.08 -3.26
N PRO A 7 1.80 -11.51 -2.97
CA PRO A 7 1.63 -10.68 -1.79
C PRO A 7 1.74 -11.52 -0.52
N SER A 8 2.12 -10.88 0.60
CA SER A 8 2.11 -11.53 1.90
C SER A 8 0.68 -11.67 2.44
N TYR A 9 -0.13 -10.63 2.22
CA TYR A 9 -1.53 -10.58 2.66
C TYR A 9 -2.41 -9.90 1.61
N MET A 10 -3.72 -10.22 1.61
CA MET A 10 -4.73 -9.53 0.80
C MET A 10 -5.96 -9.22 1.66
N PHE A 11 -6.51 -8.01 1.48
CA PHE A 11 -7.76 -7.55 2.07
C PHE A 11 -8.66 -6.93 0.99
N ARG A 12 -9.96 -6.77 1.26
CA ARG A 12 -10.89 -6.12 0.32
C ARG A 12 -10.64 -4.62 0.21
N THR A 13 -10.35 -4.01 1.37
CA THR A 13 -10.16 -2.56 1.50
C THR A 13 -9.06 -2.26 2.52
N TYR A 14 -8.48 -1.07 2.43
CA TYR A 14 -7.40 -0.65 3.33
C TYR A 14 -7.80 -0.66 4.81
N ASP A 15 -9.04 -0.33 5.13
CA ASP A 15 -9.52 -0.22 6.52
C ASP A 15 -9.82 -1.57 7.18
N GLU A 16 -9.85 -2.65 6.42
CA GLU A 16 -9.77 -4.01 6.97
C GLU A 16 -8.36 -4.35 7.50
N VAL A 17 -7.35 -3.58 7.12
CA VAL A 17 -6.00 -3.66 7.70
C VAL A 17 -6.02 -2.94 9.06
N THR A 18 -6.54 -3.62 10.07
CA THR A 18 -6.75 -3.06 11.41
C THR A 18 -5.46 -2.99 12.22
N PRO A 19 -5.38 -2.10 13.24
CA PRO A 19 -4.26 -2.10 14.18
C PRO A 19 -4.03 -3.46 14.85
N ALA A 20 -5.10 -4.20 15.16
CA ALA A 20 -4.99 -5.55 15.75
C ALA A 20 -4.31 -6.54 14.80
N PHE A 21 -4.67 -6.51 13.50
CA PHE A 21 -4.00 -7.32 12.48
C PHE A 21 -2.51 -6.94 12.36
N LEU A 22 -2.21 -5.65 12.26
CA LEU A 22 -0.83 -5.16 12.15
C LEU A 22 0.02 -5.58 13.35
N ALA A 23 -0.52 -5.47 14.56
CA ALA A 23 0.14 -5.95 15.78
C ALA A 23 0.38 -7.46 15.73
N SER A 24 -0.56 -8.25 15.21
CA SER A 24 -0.42 -9.72 15.10
C SER A 24 0.72 -10.17 14.19
N ILE A 25 1.15 -9.32 13.26
CA ILE A 25 2.30 -9.57 12.36
C ILE A 25 3.55 -8.77 12.74
N GLY A 26 3.54 -8.08 13.88
CA GLY A 26 4.65 -7.27 14.37
C GLY A 26 4.91 -5.99 13.57
N ALA A 27 3.91 -5.48 12.84
CA ALA A 27 4.03 -4.26 12.06
C ALA A 27 3.75 -3.02 12.93
N GLU A 28 4.71 -2.10 12.95
CA GLU A 28 4.64 -0.80 13.64
C GLU A 28 4.66 0.37 12.65
N VAL A 29 4.98 0.10 11.39
CA VAL A 29 5.04 1.09 10.31
C VAL A 29 4.30 0.57 9.08
N VAL A 30 3.41 1.41 8.54
CA VAL A 30 2.72 1.18 7.27
C VAL A 30 3.23 2.18 6.24
N LEU A 31 3.81 1.68 5.16
CA LEU A 31 4.05 2.46 3.94
C LEU A 31 2.84 2.25 3.03
N ALA A 32 2.15 3.30 2.65
CA ALA A 32 0.93 3.19 1.87
C ALA A 32 1.03 3.93 0.53
N ASP A 33 0.60 3.27 -0.54
CA ASP A 33 0.23 3.95 -1.78
C ASP A 33 -1.09 4.70 -1.59
N ILE A 34 -1.32 5.76 -2.38
CA ILE A 34 -2.53 6.59 -2.27
C ILE A 34 -3.56 6.17 -3.33
N ASP A 35 -3.19 6.31 -4.59
CA ASP A 35 -4.13 6.21 -5.71
C ASP A 35 -4.63 4.78 -5.94
N ASN A 36 -5.93 4.61 -5.87
CA ASN A 36 -6.64 3.33 -5.93
C ASN A 36 -6.38 2.35 -4.77
N THR A 37 -5.52 2.72 -3.82
CA THR A 37 -5.29 1.97 -2.58
C THR A 37 -6.13 2.55 -1.44
N LEU A 38 -5.90 3.82 -1.10
CA LEU A 38 -6.58 4.54 -0.03
C LEU A 38 -7.74 5.39 -0.54
N ALA A 39 -7.62 5.94 -1.75
CA ALA A 39 -8.61 6.80 -2.38
C ALA A 39 -8.63 6.61 -3.90
N PRO A 40 -9.78 6.84 -4.56
CA PRO A 40 -9.82 6.96 -6.01
C PRO A 40 -8.90 8.09 -6.50
N TYR A 41 -8.42 7.96 -7.72
CA TYR A 41 -7.53 8.97 -8.32
C TYR A 41 -8.11 10.39 -8.33
N GLU A 42 -9.43 10.49 -8.53
CA GLU A 42 -10.17 11.76 -8.59
C GLU A 42 -10.41 12.40 -7.22
N GLN A 43 -10.27 11.64 -6.13
CA GLN A 43 -10.48 12.13 -4.77
C GLN A 43 -9.23 12.90 -4.31
N ALA A 44 -9.38 14.21 -4.24
CA ALA A 44 -8.25 15.11 -3.94
C ALA A 44 -7.80 15.08 -2.48
N GLU A 45 -8.71 14.79 -1.56
CA GLU A 45 -8.51 14.86 -0.10
C GLU A 45 -9.03 13.59 0.59
N PRO A 46 -8.48 13.23 1.76
CA PRO A 46 -8.99 12.11 2.55
C PRO A 46 -10.45 12.33 2.95
N ASP A 47 -11.24 11.27 2.89
CA ASP A 47 -12.60 11.27 3.46
C ASP A 47 -12.59 10.89 4.96
N GLU A 48 -13.75 10.98 5.60
CA GLU A 48 -13.90 10.70 7.03
C GLU A 48 -13.51 9.25 7.39
N ARG A 49 -13.82 8.30 6.50
CA ARG A 49 -13.49 6.89 6.70
C ARG A 49 -11.98 6.67 6.74
N LEU A 50 -11.26 7.31 5.81
CA LEU A 50 -9.79 7.24 5.78
C LEU A 50 -9.18 7.94 6.99
N LEU A 51 -9.68 9.12 7.36
CA LEU A 51 -9.20 9.84 8.54
C LEU A 51 -9.41 9.03 9.83
N ALA A 52 -10.55 8.36 9.96
CA ALA A 52 -10.81 7.47 11.10
C ALA A 52 -9.82 6.30 11.15
N TRP A 53 -9.51 5.68 9.99
CA TRP A 53 -8.51 4.61 9.92
C TRP A 53 -7.12 5.13 10.30
N VAL A 54 -6.69 6.27 9.76
CA VAL A 54 -5.40 6.90 10.12
C VAL A 54 -5.33 7.21 11.62
N THR A 55 -6.41 7.73 12.20
CA THR A 55 -6.49 7.98 13.64
C THR A 55 -6.32 6.69 14.43
N SER A 56 -6.98 5.61 14.04
CA SER A 56 -6.87 4.31 14.72
C SER A 56 -5.45 3.74 14.69
N LEU A 57 -4.70 3.95 13.60
CA LEU A 57 -3.28 3.58 13.53
C LEU A 57 -2.47 4.37 14.55
N GLY A 58 -2.64 5.70 14.58
CA GLY A 58 -1.92 6.59 15.50
C GLY A 58 -2.20 6.27 16.97
N GLU A 59 -3.46 6.00 17.33
CA GLU A 59 -3.86 5.58 18.69
C GLU A 59 -3.21 4.26 19.11
N ALA A 60 -2.95 3.37 18.16
CA ALA A 60 -2.24 2.11 18.39
C ALA A 60 -0.70 2.25 18.33
N GLY A 61 -0.17 3.45 18.14
CA GLY A 61 1.28 3.69 18.01
C GLY A 61 1.88 3.23 16.68
N ILE A 62 1.04 3.03 15.65
CA ILE A 62 1.50 2.63 14.31
C ILE A 62 1.75 3.87 13.46
N SER A 63 2.96 4.01 12.94
CA SER A 63 3.36 5.10 12.07
C SER A 63 2.92 4.86 10.63
N LEU A 64 2.54 5.94 9.93
CA LEU A 64 2.13 5.92 8.53
C LEU A 64 3.06 6.80 7.70
N ALA A 65 3.45 6.34 6.51
CA ALA A 65 4.11 7.17 5.49
C ALA A 65 3.52 6.87 4.12
N PHE A 66 3.41 7.89 3.26
CA PHE A 66 2.91 7.73 1.90
C PHE A 66 4.05 7.55 0.90
N VAL A 67 3.89 6.60 -0.03
CA VAL A 67 4.84 6.33 -1.12
C VAL A 67 4.08 6.20 -2.43
N SER A 68 4.01 7.27 -3.20
CA SER A 68 3.22 7.36 -4.42
C SER A 68 4.08 7.59 -5.67
N ASN A 69 3.72 6.96 -6.78
CA ASN A 69 4.31 7.24 -8.10
C ASN A 69 3.76 8.54 -8.72
N ASN A 70 2.76 9.16 -8.10
CA ASN A 70 2.15 10.39 -8.57
C ASN A 70 3.03 11.63 -8.31
N ASN A 71 2.60 12.78 -8.81
CA ASN A 71 3.32 14.03 -8.67
C ASN A 71 3.19 14.63 -7.26
N ARG A 72 4.06 15.61 -6.98
CA ARG A 72 4.14 16.31 -5.70
C ARG A 72 2.81 16.95 -5.30
N GLU A 73 2.21 17.71 -6.20
CA GLU A 73 0.98 18.46 -5.93
C GLU A 73 -0.17 17.54 -5.46
N ARG A 74 -0.36 16.40 -6.13
CA ARG A 74 -1.35 15.38 -5.77
C ARG A 74 -1.10 14.83 -4.37
N VAL A 75 0.14 14.44 -4.08
CA VAL A 75 0.51 13.82 -2.81
C VAL A 75 0.43 14.82 -1.66
N GLU A 76 0.97 16.03 -1.83
CA GLU A 76 0.93 17.07 -0.79
C GLU A 76 -0.50 17.53 -0.49
N ARG A 77 -1.34 17.67 -1.51
CA ARG A 77 -2.75 18.03 -1.33
C ARG A 77 -3.49 16.97 -0.52
N PHE A 78 -3.33 15.70 -0.88
CA PHE A 78 -3.94 14.58 -0.16
C PHE A 78 -3.45 14.48 1.29
N ASN A 79 -2.16 14.70 1.51
CA ASN A 79 -1.52 14.58 2.82
C ASN A 79 -1.71 15.79 3.74
N ARG A 80 -2.26 16.90 3.24
CA ARG A 80 -2.34 18.15 3.99
C ARG A 80 -3.00 18.02 5.35
N THR A 81 -4.08 17.25 5.44
CA THR A 81 -4.82 17.01 6.69
C THR A 81 -4.17 15.98 7.58
N ILE A 82 -3.45 15.00 6.99
CA ILE A 82 -2.84 13.88 7.72
C ILE A 82 -1.45 14.26 8.25
N GLY A 83 -0.64 14.94 7.42
CA GLY A 83 0.69 15.39 7.80
C GLY A 83 1.72 14.28 8.00
N ALA A 84 1.53 13.11 7.38
CA ALA A 84 2.48 12.01 7.43
C ALA A 84 3.72 12.28 6.57
N PRO A 85 4.86 11.63 6.81
CA PRO A 85 5.95 11.60 5.83
C PRO A 85 5.43 11.13 4.46
N ALA A 86 5.76 11.85 3.39
CA ALA A 86 5.22 11.57 2.06
C ALA A 86 6.28 11.68 0.96
N PHE A 87 6.29 10.70 0.06
CA PHE A 87 7.25 10.57 -1.03
C PHE A 87 6.50 10.43 -2.35
N TRP A 88 6.59 11.46 -3.19
CA TRP A 88 6.04 11.51 -4.55
C TRP A 88 7.08 11.07 -5.58
N LYS A 89 6.63 10.78 -6.81
CA LYS A 89 7.49 10.27 -7.89
C LYS A 89 8.43 9.17 -7.38
N SER A 90 7.88 8.28 -6.58
CA SER A 90 8.66 7.30 -5.81
C SER A 90 9.43 6.30 -6.66
N GLY A 91 9.03 6.12 -7.93
CA GLY A 91 9.71 5.23 -8.86
C GLY A 91 9.52 3.74 -8.54
N LYS A 92 8.43 3.37 -7.82
CA LYS A 92 8.10 1.96 -7.63
C LYS A 92 8.02 1.23 -8.97
N PRO A 93 8.61 0.05 -9.13
CA PRO A 93 9.03 -0.89 -8.09
C PRO A 93 10.44 -0.69 -7.49
N SER A 94 11.14 0.41 -7.74
CA SER A 94 12.40 0.70 -7.05
C SER A 94 12.19 0.80 -5.53
N ARG A 95 13.07 0.14 -4.76
CA ARG A 95 13.02 0.15 -3.29
C ARG A 95 13.50 1.46 -2.64
N LYS A 96 14.12 2.36 -3.41
CA LYS A 96 14.80 3.55 -2.85
C LYS A 96 13.86 4.45 -2.04
N SER A 97 12.70 4.78 -2.58
CA SER A 97 11.73 5.63 -1.90
C SER A 97 11.05 4.92 -0.73
N LEU A 98 10.82 3.59 -0.83
CA LEU A 98 10.32 2.80 0.28
C LEU A 98 11.30 2.80 1.44
N ALA A 99 12.59 2.60 1.19
CA ALA A 99 13.63 2.63 2.23
C ALA A 99 13.70 4.00 2.93
N ARG A 100 13.59 5.09 2.16
CA ARG A 100 13.55 6.46 2.72
C ARG A 100 12.29 6.70 3.55
N ALA A 101 11.14 6.26 3.07
CA ALA A 101 9.86 6.39 3.77
C ALA A 101 9.86 5.57 5.08
N MET A 102 10.39 4.36 5.03
CA MET A 102 10.57 3.50 6.20
C MET A 102 11.43 4.18 7.28
N ALA A 103 12.59 4.72 6.88
CA ALA A 103 13.46 5.45 7.80
C ALA A 103 12.79 6.72 8.36
N ALA A 104 12.08 7.49 7.53
CA ALA A 104 11.35 8.69 7.95
C ALA A 104 10.22 8.40 8.93
N ALA A 105 9.61 7.23 8.83
CA ALA A 105 8.56 6.77 9.76
C ALA A 105 9.12 6.04 11.00
N GLY A 106 10.44 5.94 11.15
CA GLY A 106 11.10 5.26 12.28
C GLY A 106 11.07 3.72 12.21
N GLY A 107 10.85 3.17 11.01
CA GLY A 107 10.74 1.73 10.80
C GLY A 107 12.04 1.03 10.41
N THR A 108 11.96 -0.29 10.46
CA THR A 108 12.98 -1.24 10.00
C THR A 108 12.31 -2.29 9.11
N THR A 109 13.10 -3.14 8.47
CA THR A 109 12.53 -4.25 7.66
C THR A 109 11.78 -5.29 8.49
N GLN A 110 11.99 -5.33 9.80
CA GLN A 110 11.31 -6.26 10.70
C GLN A 110 9.93 -5.80 11.16
N ASN A 111 9.66 -4.48 11.16
CA ASN A 111 8.42 -3.91 11.68
C ASN A 111 7.64 -3.03 10.68
N THR A 112 8.01 -3.09 9.40
CA THR A 112 7.39 -2.28 8.34
C THR A 112 6.65 -3.15 7.33
N VAL A 113 5.50 -2.69 6.86
CA VAL A 113 4.74 -3.31 5.77
C VAL A 113 4.43 -2.30 4.67
N MET A 114 4.26 -2.78 3.43
CA MET A 114 3.78 -1.99 2.30
C MET A 114 2.32 -2.31 1.99
N LEU A 115 1.46 -1.30 1.98
CA LEU A 115 0.06 -1.39 1.57
C LEU A 115 -0.12 -0.74 0.19
N GLY A 116 -0.64 -1.49 -0.77
CA GLY A 116 -0.84 -1.02 -2.13
C GLY A 116 -1.91 -1.81 -2.89
N ASP A 117 -2.13 -1.44 -4.16
CA ASP A 117 -3.11 -2.09 -5.03
C ASP A 117 -2.49 -2.84 -6.22
N GLN A 118 -1.18 -2.69 -6.46
CA GLN A 118 -0.51 -3.23 -7.63
C GLN A 118 0.63 -4.19 -7.26
N LEU A 119 0.60 -5.40 -7.83
CA LEU A 119 1.67 -6.38 -7.62
C LEU A 119 3.00 -5.95 -8.27
N LEU A 120 2.92 -5.39 -9.50
CA LEU A 120 4.10 -5.01 -10.28
C LEU A 120 4.82 -3.75 -9.77
N THR A 121 4.21 -3.00 -8.90
CA THR A 121 4.82 -1.81 -8.28
C THR A 121 4.98 -1.98 -6.78
N ASP A 122 3.89 -2.18 -6.04
CA ASP A 122 3.88 -2.18 -4.58
C ASP A 122 4.44 -3.47 -3.99
N ALA A 123 3.91 -4.63 -4.41
CA ALA A 123 4.39 -5.91 -3.90
C ALA A 123 5.85 -6.18 -4.32
N LEU A 124 6.20 -5.86 -5.57
CA LEU A 124 7.57 -6.04 -6.05
C LEU A 124 8.56 -5.11 -5.32
N ALA A 125 8.18 -3.84 -5.07
CA ALA A 125 9.02 -2.92 -4.30
C ALA A 125 9.21 -3.41 -2.85
N ALA A 126 8.15 -3.90 -2.22
CA ALA A 126 8.21 -4.49 -0.88
C ALA A 126 9.13 -5.70 -0.85
N TYR A 127 8.98 -6.63 -1.82
CA TYR A 127 9.83 -7.79 -1.93
C TYR A 127 11.31 -7.42 -2.07
N THR A 128 11.64 -6.44 -2.91
CA THR A 128 13.04 -6.00 -3.11
C THR A 128 13.63 -5.29 -1.90
N LEU A 129 12.79 -4.69 -1.05
CA LEU A 129 13.20 -4.09 0.23
C LEU A 129 13.29 -5.12 1.36
N GLY A 130 12.63 -6.27 1.21
CA GLY A 130 12.60 -7.33 2.23
C GLY A 130 11.53 -7.10 3.30
N ILE A 131 10.42 -6.43 2.96
CA ILE A 131 9.27 -6.21 3.84
C ILE A 131 8.01 -6.93 3.31
N PRO A 132 7.06 -7.29 4.19
CA PRO A 132 5.79 -7.83 3.76
C PRO A 132 4.98 -6.85 2.93
N SER A 133 4.20 -7.36 1.97
CA SER A 133 3.22 -6.58 1.21
C SER A 133 1.79 -6.98 1.57
N ILE A 134 0.94 -5.97 1.71
CA ILE A 134 -0.51 -6.09 1.86
C ILE A 134 -1.13 -5.51 0.59
N ILE A 135 -1.90 -6.31 -0.13
CA ILE A 135 -2.52 -5.87 -1.38
C ILE A 135 -4.03 -5.82 -1.22
N VAL A 136 -4.61 -4.73 -1.67
CA VAL A 136 -6.06 -4.52 -1.80
C VAL A 136 -6.43 -4.39 -3.28
N PRO A 137 -7.63 -4.78 -3.70
CA PRO A 137 -8.10 -4.50 -5.05
C PRO A 137 -8.16 -2.99 -5.30
N PRO A 138 -7.89 -2.53 -6.54
CA PRO A 138 -8.02 -1.10 -6.85
C PRO A 138 -9.46 -0.65 -6.62
N ILE A 139 -9.62 0.54 -6.04
CA ILE A 139 -10.94 1.12 -5.75
C ILE A 139 -11.73 1.36 -7.04
N ARG A 140 -11.05 1.81 -8.10
CA ARG A 140 -11.62 1.94 -9.45
C ARG A 140 -10.66 1.44 -10.51
N ASP A 141 -11.19 0.75 -11.50
CA ASP A 141 -10.42 0.36 -12.68
C ASP A 141 -10.10 1.59 -13.54
N LYS A 142 -8.82 1.86 -13.74
CA LYS A 142 -8.38 2.87 -14.70
C LYS A 142 -8.71 2.39 -16.13
N ARG A 143 -9.37 3.25 -16.91
CA ARG A 143 -9.71 2.96 -18.32
C ARG A 143 -8.50 2.92 -19.27
N ASN A 144 -7.30 3.29 -18.80
CA ASN A 144 -6.10 3.32 -19.62
C ASN A 144 -5.65 1.88 -19.98
N ALA A 145 -5.36 1.66 -21.27
CA ALA A 145 -4.92 0.37 -21.80
C ALA A 145 -3.68 -0.20 -21.08
N PHE A 146 -2.75 0.66 -20.67
CA PHE A 146 -1.55 0.25 -19.93
C PHE A 146 -1.88 -0.34 -18.54
N PHE A 147 -2.81 0.24 -17.80
CA PHE A 147 -3.26 -0.30 -16.53
C PHE A 147 -4.05 -1.60 -16.70
N ARG A 148 -4.88 -1.69 -17.75
CA ARG A 148 -5.59 -2.94 -18.08
C ARG A 148 -4.61 -4.06 -18.40
N PHE A 149 -3.53 -3.77 -19.13
CA PHE A 149 -2.47 -4.73 -19.43
C PHE A 149 -1.73 -5.19 -18.16
N LYS A 150 -1.34 -4.26 -17.26
CA LYS A 150 -0.78 -4.62 -15.95
C LYS A 150 -1.69 -5.55 -15.15
N ARG A 151 -2.98 -5.24 -15.06
CA ARG A 151 -3.98 -6.08 -14.38
C ARG A 151 -4.09 -7.48 -15.00
N LEU A 152 -4.00 -7.57 -16.31
CA LEU A 152 -4.00 -8.87 -16.99
C LEU A 152 -2.81 -9.73 -16.57
N LEU A 153 -1.62 -9.13 -16.45
CA LEU A 153 -0.41 -9.82 -16.00
C LEU A 153 -0.48 -10.23 -14.51
N GLU A 154 -1.16 -9.46 -13.70
CA GLU A 154 -1.31 -9.74 -12.26
C GLU A 154 -2.36 -10.81 -11.95
N ARG A 155 -3.38 -10.98 -12.81
CA ARG A 155 -4.51 -11.91 -12.60
C ARG A 155 -4.11 -13.35 -12.22
N PRO A 156 -3.14 -13.99 -12.87
CA PRO A 156 -2.76 -15.38 -12.51
C PRO A 156 -2.24 -15.47 -11.07
N THR A 157 -1.41 -14.50 -10.67
CA THR A 157 -0.83 -14.46 -9.32
C THR A 157 -1.91 -14.20 -8.26
N VAL A 158 -2.81 -13.24 -8.50
CA VAL A 158 -3.95 -12.95 -7.61
C VAL A 158 -4.84 -14.19 -7.46
N ARG A 159 -5.20 -14.85 -8.57
CA ARG A 159 -6.02 -16.08 -8.53
C ARG A 159 -5.33 -17.20 -7.75
N LYS A 160 -4.03 -17.38 -7.95
CA LYS A 160 -3.25 -18.40 -7.22
C LYS A 160 -3.25 -18.09 -5.73
N PHE A 161 -2.98 -16.82 -5.34
CA PHE A 161 -2.98 -16.41 -3.94
C PHE A 161 -4.35 -16.65 -3.29
N LYS A 162 -5.43 -16.19 -3.91
CA LYS A 162 -6.80 -16.38 -3.41
C LYS A 162 -7.14 -17.85 -3.22
N ARG A 163 -6.85 -18.70 -4.21
CA ARG A 163 -7.08 -20.15 -4.12
C ARG A 163 -6.30 -20.79 -2.98
N THR A 164 -5.02 -20.44 -2.83
CA THR A 164 -4.16 -20.99 -1.77
C THR A 164 -4.62 -20.59 -0.37
N ASN A 165 -5.13 -19.37 -0.22
CA ASN A 165 -5.56 -18.82 1.08
C ASN A 165 -7.08 -18.88 1.30
N GLN A 166 -7.83 -19.60 0.44
CA GLN A 166 -9.29 -19.78 0.52
C GLN A 166 -10.07 -18.46 0.59
N ILE A 167 -9.65 -17.49 -0.23
CA ILE A 167 -10.29 -16.18 -0.35
C ILE A 167 -11.35 -16.24 -1.45
N ASP A 168 -12.59 -15.98 -1.11
CA ASP A 168 -13.78 -16.13 -1.96
C ASP A 168 -14.35 -14.81 -2.54
N TRP A 169 -13.72 -13.68 -2.29
CA TRP A 169 -14.12 -12.35 -2.78
C TRP A 169 -13.16 -11.77 -3.84
#